data_04f212c2577caba61752d3af65164ab5
#
_entry.id   04f212c2577caba61752d3af65164ab5
#
_cell.length_a   1.000
_cell.length_b   1.000
_cell.length_c   1.000
_cell.angle_alpha   90.00
_cell.angle_beta   90.00
_cell.angle_gamma   90.00
#
_symmetry.space_group_name_H-M   'P 1'
#
loop_
_entity.id
_entity.type
_entity.pdbx_description
1 polymer ?
#
loop_
_entity_poly.entity_id
_entity_poly.type
_entity_poly.pdbx_seq_one_letter_code
_entity_poly.pdbx_strand_id
1 'polypeptide(L)'
;MCGITGFVSTRSLSEEDLYVYIDKMSSVLNHRGPDDTGAWVDKEKNISLGHKRLSILDLSAFGHQPMTSSSNRYIIVFNGEIYNHLILRKELNELSSEIISWSGTSDTETLLKCFDVYGIENSIKKLIGMFSIAVYDKKYNEISLIRDRLGEKPLYYGMVDGSFVFGSELKAIKQFPNFNNPINRYALKKYFEYMYIPAPYSIYEGIFKLEPGHILKLNVNDIRSCDDCIDLRKNITQYWNLERKIKKQSRNEHKRIEDNSITNLERILKDSVKTQMISDVPIGSFLSGGIDSSLITSLMQSNSSKPIQTFTIGFEESSFDESEHAEKVANHLGTDHFELFVTSNQAKDLIPKLPLIYDEPFADSSQIPTFFVCASAAQKVKVCLSGDGGDEVFGGYNRYFWGPRLWNNFSWMPFIFRSFIGKSVGIVPQSSWSKLENFLSMISSSKSNFSNIGNKAKKLSKALENSNNINDIYISLISELDSSEDIVLNVNDKKIDQFGDPLVDRNISKDFALEMMFRDTVSYLPDDILCKVDRAA
;
A
#
# COMPACT_ATOMS: atom_id res chain seq x y z
N MET A 1 -11.75 6.57 -3.37
CA MET A 1 -11.26 6.36 -1.98
C MET A 1 -11.38 7.64 -1.19
N CYS A 2 -11.64 7.58 0.13
CA CYS A 2 -11.74 8.79 0.94
C CYS A 2 -10.37 9.49 1.12
N GLY A 3 -10.40 10.76 1.48
CA GLY A 3 -9.24 11.55 1.87
C GLY A 3 -9.40 12.07 3.30
N ILE A 4 -8.41 11.83 4.16
CA ILE A 4 -8.38 12.36 5.52
C ILE A 4 -7.20 13.29 5.71
N THR A 5 -7.38 14.33 6.52
CA THR A 5 -6.32 15.24 6.91
C THR A 5 -6.66 15.93 8.22
N GLY A 6 -5.66 16.50 8.88
CA GLY A 6 -5.87 17.26 10.09
C GLY A 6 -4.58 17.80 10.69
N PHE A 7 -4.74 18.59 11.73
CA PHE A 7 -3.62 19.15 12.45
C PHE A 7 -3.95 19.47 13.91
N VAL A 8 -2.90 19.58 14.72
CA VAL A 8 -2.91 20.17 16.05
C VAL A 8 -1.93 21.33 16.07
N SER A 9 -2.44 22.56 16.18
CA SER A 9 -1.58 23.74 16.14
C SER A 9 -1.01 24.07 17.53
N THR A 10 0.30 24.38 17.56
CA THR A 10 0.96 24.96 18.74
C THR A 10 0.62 26.43 18.94
N ARG A 11 0.28 27.12 17.85
CA ARG A 11 -0.15 28.54 17.89
C ARG A 11 -1.62 28.64 18.20
N SER A 12 -2.00 29.66 18.99
CA SER A 12 -3.41 29.98 19.20
C SER A 12 -3.99 30.57 17.91
N LEU A 13 -4.91 29.85 17.27
CA LEU A 13 -5.58 30.24 16.06
C LEU A 13 -7.02 30.69 16.35
N SER A 14 -7.54 31.57 15.51
CA SER A 14 -9.00 31.85 15.52
C SER A 14 -9.76 30.62 15.01
N GLU A 15 -11.04 30.52 15.31
CA GLU A 15 -11.89 29.46 14.78
C GLU A 15 -11.98 29.54 13.25
N GLU A 16 -12.01 30.75 12.71
CA GLU A 16 -11.99 31.00 11.27
C GLU A 16 -10.70 30.49 10.62
N ASP A 17 -9.52 30.75 11.21
CA ASP A 17 -8.23 30.23 10.69
C ASP A 17 -8.19 28.70 10.73
N LEU A 18 -8.73 28.07 11.78
CA LEU A 18 -8.80 26.61 11.88
C LEU A 18 -9.63 26.03 10.71
N TYR A 19 -10.79 26.64 10.40
CA TYR A 19 -11.60 26.22 9.25
C TYR A 19 -10.91 26.51 7.92
N VAL A 20 -10.29 27.66 7.73
CA VAL A 20 -9.57 28.03 6.49
C VAL A 20 -8.41 27.06 6.22
N TYR A 21 -7.65 26.69 7.24
CA TYR A 21 -6.50 25.81 7.06
C TYR A 21 -6.95 24.38 6.75
N ILE A 22 -7.95 23.86 7.48
CA ILE A 22 -8.42 22.50 7.21
C ILE A 22 -9.13 22.37 5.87
N ASP A 23 -9.82 23.42 5.43
CA ASP A 23 -10.45 23.44 4.10
C ASP A 23 -9.40 23.43 2.99
N LYS A 24 -8.33 24.23 3.10
CA LYS A 24 -7.21 24.19 2.15
C LYS A 24 -6.57 22.81 2.09
N MET A 25 -6.31 22.19 3.24
CA MET A 25 -5.73 20.84 3.31
C MET A 25 -6.64 19.77 2.73
N SER A 26 -7.96 19.89 2.95
CA SER A 26 -8.95 18.92 2.45
C SER A 26 -9.20 19.08 0.95
N SER A 27 -9.27 20.34 0.45
CA SER A 27 -9.68 20.63 -0.93
C SER A 27 -8.79 19.95 -1.98
N VAL A 28 -7.49 19.81 -1.70
CA VAL A 28 -6.55 19.13 -2.60
C VAL A 28 -6.71 17.59 -2.61
N LEU A 29 -7.54 17.04 -1.73
CA LEU A 29 -7.91 15.62 -1.69
C LEU A 29 -9.25 15.32 -2.38
N ASN A 30 -9.82 16.28 -3.10
CA ASN A 30 -11.16 16.15 -3.70
C ASN A 30 -11.25 14.99 -4.73
N HIS A 31 -10.14 14.66 -5.40
CA HIS A 31 -10.06 13.51 -6.31
C HIS A 31 -10.30 12.18 -5.60
N ARG A 32 -9.95 12.05 -4.31
CA ARG A 32 -10.18 10.85 -3.50
C ARG A 32 -11.64 10.69 -3.09
N GLY A 33 -12.31 11.77 -2.77
CA GLY A 33 -13.67 11.72 -2.23
C GLY A 33 -14.53 12.89 -2.71
N PRO A 34 -15.09 12.78 -3.92
CA PRO A 34 -15.86 13.87 -4.51
C PRO A 34 -17.31 13.97 -4.00
N ASP A 35 -17.81 12.95 -3.27
CA ASP A 35 -19.23 12.84 -2.97
C ASP A 35 -19.68 13.70 -1.77
N ASP A 36 -18.78 13.91 -0.75
CA ASP A 36 -19.10 14.70 0.44
C ASP A 36 -17.84 15.31 1.05
N THR A 37 -17.98 16.41 1.77
CA THR A 37 -16.90 17.15 2.42
C THR A 37 -17.31 17.53 3.84
N GLY A 38 -16.43 17.24 4.81
CA GLY A 38 -16.67 17.66 6.18
C GLY A 38 -15.41 18.18 6.87
N ALA A 39 -15.62 19.08 7.81
CA ALA A 39 -14.61 19.65 8.68
C ALA A 39 -15.14 19.74 10.12
N TRP A 40 -14.28 19.47 11.08
CA TRP A 40 -14.53 19.65 12.49
C TRP A 40 -13.35 20.36 13.14
N VAL A 41 -13.64 21.31 14.03
CA VAL A 41 -12.62 22.08 14.73
C VAL A 41 -12.91 22.14 16.24
N ASP A 42 -11.84 22.19 17.03
CA ASP A 42 -11.87 22.51 18.46
C ASP A 42 -10.92 23.67 18.70
N LYS A 43 -11.50 24.87 18.89
CA LYS A 43 -10.75 26.11 19.11
C LYS A 43 -9.94 26.07 20.40
N GLU A 44 -10.46 25.46 21.48
CA GLU A 44 -9.76 25.42 22.77
C GLU A 44 -8.51 24.56 22.70
N LYS A 45 -8.56 23.50 21.91
CA LYS A 45 -7.49 22.54 21.71
C LYS A 45 -6.63 22.83 20.46
N ASN A 46 -7.06 23.77 19.61
CA ASN A 46 -6.45 24.06 18.29
C ASN A 46 -6.32 22.81 17.41
N ILE A 47 -7.35 21.99 17.36
CA ILE A 47 -7.43 20.78 16.56
C ILE A 47 -8.36 21.02 15.39
N SER A 48 -7.97 20.53 14.21
CA SER A 48 -8.85 20.46 13.05
C SER A 48 -8.75 19.10 12.37
N LEU A 49 -9.91 18.56 11.98
CA LEU A 49 -10.04 17.32 11.23
C LEU A 49 -10.83 17.59 9.95
N GLY A 50 -10.34 17.09 8.83
CA GLY A 50 -10.96 17.25 7.51
C GLY A 50 -11.14 15.93 6.79
N HIS A 51 -12.24 15.79 6.06
CA HIS A 51 -12.62 14.59 5.35
C HIS A 51 -13.15 14.89 3.94
N LYS A 52 -12.75 14.08 2.98
CA LYS A 52 -13.34 13.98 1.63
C LYS A 52 -13.86 12.57 1.45
N ARG A 53 -15.16 12.44 1.15
CA ARG A 53 -15.84 11.15 1.14
C ARG A 53 -16.07 10.64 -0.28
N LEU A 54 -15.69 9.37 -0.50
CA LEU A 54 -16.26 8.53 -1.54
C LEU A 54 -17.28 7.62 -0.87
N SER A 55 -18.56 7.79 -1.20
CA SER A 55 -19.66 7.04 -0.58
C SER A 55 -19.77 5.66 -1.24
N ILE A 56 -19.40 4.62 -0.49
CA ILE A 56 -19.47 3.21 -0.90
C ILE A 56 -20.49 2.46 -0.05
N LEU A 57 -20.39 2.59 1.29
CA LEU A 57 -21.35 2.10 2.26
C LEU A 57 -22.11 3.28 2.87
N ASP A 58 -23.43 3.13 3.02
CA ASP A 58 -24.32 4.16 3.53
C ASP A 58 -24.30 5.45 2.70
N LEU A 59 -25.05 5.50 1.63
CA LEU A 59 -25.11 6.67 0.73
C LEU A 59 -25.85 7.87 1.33
N SER A 60 -26.37 7.74 2.57
CA SER A 60 -27.08 8.80 3.27
C SER A 60 -26.15 9.77 4.00
N ALA A 61 -26.73 10.83 4.56
CA ALA A 61 -26.02 11.79 5.40
C ALA A 61 -25.48 11.18 6.71
N PHE A 62 -25.94 9.99 7.13
CA PHE A 62 -25.43 9.31 8.33
C PHE A 62 -24.01 8.75 8.17
N GLY A 63 -23.53 8.65 6.94
CA GLY A 63 -22.13 8.32 6.66
C GLY A 63 -21.20 9.54 6.61
N HIS A 64 -21.69 10.76 6.90
CA HIS A 64 -20.87 11.99 6.92
C HIS A 64 -19.74 11.92 7.95
N GLN A 65 -18.58 12.50 7.58
CA GLN A 65 -17.42 12.60 8.45
C GLN A 65 -16.80 14.02 8.36
N PRO A 66 -16.18 14.52 9.44
CA PRO A 66 -15.85 13.86 10.72
C PRO A 66 -17.10 13.42 11.51
N MET A 67 -17.07 12.15 11.99
CA MET A 67 -18.19 11.57 12.72
C MET A 67 -17.91 11.53 14.22
N THR A 68 -18.93 11.86 15.04
CA THR A 68 -18.83 11.83 16.50
C THR A 68 -19.50 10.55 17.03
N SER A 69 -18.87 9.87 18.00
CA SER A 69 -19.45 8.70 18.64
C SER A 69 -20.72 9.01 19.43
N SER A 70 -21.60 8.02 19.63
CA SER A 70 -22.84 8.19 20.41
C SER A 70 -22.59 8.62 21.86
N SER A 71 -21.43 8.31 22.42
CA SER A 71 -20.96 8.78 23.73
C SER A 71 -20.45 10.23 23.72
N ASN A 72 -20.34 10.87 22.56
CA ASN A 72 -19.71 12.18 22.34
C ASN A 72 -18.22 12.24 22.76
N ARG A 73 -17.58 11.07 22.95
CA ARG A 73 -16.16 10.96 23.36
C ARG A 73 -15.21 11.03 22.19
N TYR A 74 -15.48 10.28 21.12
CA TYR A 74 -14.59 10.13 19.99
C TYR A 74 -15.07 10.95 18.78
N ILE A 75 -14.12 11.56 18.09
CA ILE A 75 -14.32 12.19 16.77
C ILE A 75 -13.37 11.54 15.80
N ILE A 76 -13.88 11.00 14.70
CA ILE A 76 -13.13 10.21 13.73
C ILE A 76 -13.18 10.84 12.34
N VAL A 77 -12.04 10.73 11.63
CA VAL A 77 -11.96 10.73 10.17
C VAL A 77 -11.31 9.42 9.73
N PHE A 78 -11.94 8.76 8.76
CA PHE A 78 -11.63 7.40 8.36
C PHE A 78 -11.62 7.29 6.83
N ASN A 79 -10.52 6.77 6.30
CA ASN A 79 -10.38 6.38 4.90
C ASN A 79 -10.20 4.87 4.84
N GLY A 80 -11.19 4.14 4.36
CA GLY A 80 -11.12 2.68 4.26
C GLY A 80 -12.48 2.01 4.29
N GLU A 81 -12.46 0.70 4.51
CA GLU A 81 -13.63 -0.16 4.71
C GLU A 81 -13.34 -1.22 5.77
N ILE A 82 -14.29 -1.44 6.68
CA ILE A 82 -14.26 -2.50 7.68
C ILE A 82 -15.12 -3.66 7.19
N TYR A 83 -14.53 -4.62 6.51
CA TYR A 83 -15.23 -5.71 5.84
C TYR A 83 -16.08 -6.58 6.77
N ASN A 84 -15.67 -6.72 8.04
CA ASN A 84 -16.41 -7.47 9.03
C ASN A 84 -17.36 -6.61 9.91
N HIS A 85 -17.72 -5.41 9.48
CA HIS A 85 -18.55 -4.48 10.29
C HIS A 85 -19.91 -5.09 10.67
N LEU A 86 -20.56 -5.86 9.82
CA LEU A 86 -21.82 -6.53 10.12
C LEU A 86 -21.69 -7.58 11.24
N ILE A 87 -20.56 -8.30 11.27
CA ILE A 87 -20.25 -9.27 12.33
C ILE A 87 -20.04 -8.52 13.65
N LEU A 88 -19.30 -7.41 13.60
CA LEU A 88 -19.08 -6.57 14.79
C LEU A 88 -20.38 -5.94 15.30
N ARG A 89 -21.28 -5.50 14.44
CA ARG A 89 -22.62 -5.00 14.83
C ARG A 89 -23.41 -6.07 15.57
N LYS A 90 -23.40 -7.30 15.06
CA LYS A 90 -24.08 -8.42 15.71
C LYS A 90 -23.49 -8.68 17.10
N GLU A 91 -22.16 -8.77 17.21
CA GLU A 91 -21.45 -8.93 18.49
C GLU A 91 -21.79 -7.82 19.48
N LEU A 92 -21.81 -6.55 19.04
CA LEU A 92 -22.15 -5.41 19.88
C LEU A 92 -23.60 -5.47 20.38
N ASN A 93 -24.54 -5.84 19.50
CA ASN A 93 -25.95 -5.99 19.89
C ASN A 93 -26.16 -7.12 20.91
N GLU A 94 -25.39 -8.22 20.82
CA GLU A 94 -25.45 -9.35 21.77
C GLU A 94 -24.84 -8.99 23.13
N LEU A 95 -23.84 -8.10 23.16
CA LEU A 95 -23.19 -7.66 24.40
C LEU A 95 -23.97 -6.57 25.15
N SER A 96 -24.79 -5.82 24.44
CA SER A 96 -25.56 -4.73 25.03
C SER A 96 -26.79 -5.27 25.75
N SER A 97 -27.03 -4.79 26.96
CA SER A 97 -28.30 -5.05 27.69
C SER A 97 -29.47 -4.27 27.11
N GLU A 98 -29.21 -3.24 26.34
CA GLU A 98 -30.20 -2.38 25.67
C GLU A 98 -30.09 -2.52 24.15
N ILE A 99 -31.17 -2.27 23.45
CA ILE A 99 -31.19 -2.26 21.98
C ILE A 99 -30.34 -1.08 21.50
N ILE A 100 -29.27 -1.37 20.77
CA ILE A 100 -28.46 -0.31 20.14
C ILE A 100 -29.26 0.29 18.99
N SER A 101 -29.55 1.57 19.07
CA SER A 101 -30.13 2.32 17.96
C SER A 101 -29.03 2.77 17.02
N TRP A 102 -28.97 2.17 15.83
CA TRP A 102 -28.07 2.57 14.74
C TRP A 102 -28.71 3.68 13.92
N SER A 103 -27.96 4.74 13.63
CA SER A 103 -28.43 5.87 12.82
C SER A 103 -28.39 5.54 11.32
N GLY A 104 -27.38 4.79 10.90
CA GLY A 104 -27.14 4.40 9.52
C GLY A 104 -26.63 2.98 9.37
N THR A 105 -26.13 2.68 8.19
CA THR A 105 -25.54 1.37 7.84
C THR A 105 -24.02 1.42 7.73
N SER A 106 -23.39 2.60 7.94
CA SER A 106 -21.97 2.78 7.70
C SER A 106 -21.10 1.95 8.66
N ASP A 107 -20.00 1.46 8.16
CA ASP A 107 -18.96 0.80 8.95
C ASP A 107 -18.27 1.77 9.93
N THR A 108 -18.23 3.08 9.60
CA THR A 108 -17.69 4.13 10.48
C THR A 108 -18.48 4.24 11.79
N GLU A 109 -19.81 4.18 11.75
CA GLU A 109 -20.64 4.16 12.96
C GLU A 109 -20.38 2.90 13.80
N THR A 110 -20.22 1.75 13.12
CA THR A 110 -19.86 0.49 13.78
C THR A 110 -18.49 0.60 14.47
N LEU A 111 -17.51 1.18 13.81
CA LEU A 111 -16.17 1.41 14.34
C LEU A 111 -16.19 2.30 15.59
N LEU A 112 -16.92 3.41 15.55
CA LEU A 112 -17.09 4.31 16.70
C LEU A 112 -17.75 3.58 17.88
N LYS A 113 -18.74 2.76 17.62
CA LYS A 113 -19.38 1.95 18.68
C LYS A 113 -18.44 0.92 19.27
N CYS A 114 -17.57 0.31 18.45
CA CYS A 114 -16.49 -0.54 18.95
C CYS A 114 -15.54 0.23 19.87
N PHE A 115 -15.19 1.47 19.52
CA PHE A 115 -14.35 2.32 20.38
C PHE A 115 -15.02 2.64 21.71
N ASP A 116 -16.30 2.92 21.71
CA ASP A 116 -17.06 3.17 22.95
C ASP A 116 -17.08 1.93 23.88
N VAL A 117 -17.20 0.72 23.32
CA VAL A 117 -17.34 -0.53 24.09
C VAL A 117 -15.99 -1.13 24.47
N TYR A 118 -15.06 -1.25 23.54
CA TYR A 118 -13.79 -1.99 23.74
C TYR A 118 -12.58 -1.06 23.93
N GLY A 119 -12.72 0.24 23.64
CA GLY A 119 -11.60 1.17 23.46
C GLY A 119 -10.88 0.97 22.14
N ILE A 120 -10.03 1.93 21.76
CA ILE A 120 -9.37 1.96 20.45
C ILE A 120 -8.52 0.71 20.21
N GLU A 121 -7.59 0.39 21.13
CA GLU A 121 -6.61 -0.71 20.91
C GLU A 121 -7.22 -2.10 20.80
N ASN A 122 -8.28 -2.38 21.54
CA ASN A 122 -8.94 -3.68 21.45
C ASN A 122 -9.82 -3.76 20.20
N SER A 123 -10.45 -2.65 19.82
CA SER A 123 -11.26 -2.58 18.60
C SER A 123 -10.44 -2.87 17.36
N ILE A 124 -9.30 -2.20 17.17
CA ILE A 124 -8.49 -2.37 15.96
C ILE A 124 -7.94 -3.79 15.76
N LYS A 125 -7.75 -4.55 16.85
CA LYS A 125 -7.35 -5.96 16.77
C LYS A 125 -8.46 -6.86 16.21
N LYS A 126 -9.73 -6.45 16.36
CA LYS A 126 -10.92 -7.15 15.86
C LYS A 126 -11.26 -6.80 14.41
N LEU A 127 -10.80 -5.64 13.92
CA LEU A 127 -11.13 -5.18 12.57
C LEU A 127 -10.50 -6.10 11.51
N ILE A 128 -11.26 -6.38 10.46
CA ILE A 128 -10.80 -6.95 9.20
C ILE A 128 -11.18 -5.94 8.13
N GLY A 129 -10.18 -5.38 7.45
CA GLY A 129 -10.40 -4.33 6.46
C GLY A 129 -9.13 -3.56 6.14
N MET A 130 -9.28 -2.64 5.22
CA MET A 130 -8.28 -1.65 4.81
C MET A 130 -8.61 -0.30 5.42
N PHE A 131 -7.67 0.36 6.08
CA PHE A 131 -7.96 1.64 6.72
C PHE A 131 -6.75 2.50 7.06
N SER A 132 -6.98 3.81 6.98
CA SER A 132 -6.25 4.81 7.74
C SER A 132 -7.26 5.63 8.55
N ILE A 133 -6.98 5.78 9.85
CA ILE A 133 -7.89 6.39 10.81
C ILE A 133 -7.15 7.49 11.56
N ALA A 134 -7.80 8.63 11.72
CA ALA A 134 -7.42 9.59 12.74
C ALA A 134 -8.60 9.78 13.70
N VAL A 135 -8.38 9.60 14.98
CA VAL A 135 -9.41 9.71 16.01
C VAL A 135 -8.92 10.57 17.17
N TYR A 136 -9.75 11.55 17.53
CA TYR A 136 -9.56 12.38 18.73
C TYR A 136 -10.41 11.85 19.87
N ASP A 137 -9.76 11.50 20.97
CA ASP A 137 -10.41 11.09 22.24
C ASP A 137 -10.48 12.31 23.19
N LYS A 138 -11.66 12.89 23.30
CA LYS A 138 -11.90 14.05 24.18
C LYS A 138 -11.62 13.76 25.66
N LYS A 139 -11.82 12.51 26.10
CA LYS A 139 -11.65 12.14 27.50
C LYS A 139 -10.18 12.20 27.94
N TYR A 140 -9.28 11.74 27.09
CA TYR A 140 -7.84 11.72 27.38
C TYR A 140 -7.08 12.87 26.73
N ASN A 141 -7.76 13.69 25.91
CA ASN A 141 -7.16 14.73 25.09
C ASN A 141 -6.03 14.20 24.21
N GLU A 142 -6.29 13.07 23.54
CA GLU A 142 -5.35 12.35 22.68
C GLU A 142 -5.82 12.28 21.24
N ILE A 143 -4.89 12.48 20.31
CA ILE A 143 -5.09 12.14 18.89
C ILE A 143 -4.35 10.84 18.59
N SER A 144 -5.05 9.89 17.95
CA SER A 144 -4.47 8.63 17.50
C SER A 144 -4.54 8.51 16.00
N LEU A 145 -3.41 8.20 15.35
CA LEU A 145 -3.35 7.81 13.94
C LEU A 145 -3.15 6.29 13.86
N ILE A 146 -3.90 5.62 13.01
CA ILE A 146 -3.89 4.15 12.91
C ILE A 146 -3.84 3.76 11.44
N ARG A 147 -2.94 2.85 11.08
CA ARG A 147 -2.84 2.30 9.72
C ARG A 147 -3.13 0.80 9.74
N ASP A 148 -3.81 0.29 8.73
CA ASP A 148 -4.17 -1.13 8.60
C ASP A 148 -2.95 -2.06 8.57
N ARG A 149 -3.21 -3.38 8.63
CA ARG A 149 -2.18 -4.42 8.82
C ARG A 149 -1.14 -4.46 7.72
N LEU A 150 -1.53 -4.24 6.46
CA LEU A 150 -0.67 -4.31 5.29
C LEU A 150 -0.38 -2.94 4.68
N GLY A 151 -0.96 -1.86 5.26
CA GLY A 151 -0.75 -0.50 4.79
C GLY A 151 -1.47 -0.18 3.48
N GLU A 152 -2.63 -0.81 3.25
CA GLU A 152 -3.43 -0.60 2.05
C GLU A 152 -3.86 0.87 1.90
N LYS A 153 -4.15 1.55 3.02
CA LYS A 153 -4.48 2.97 3.00
C LYS A 153 -3.30 3.81 3.45
N PRO A 154 -2.93 4.87 2.68
CA PRO A 154 -1.80 5.72 3.01
C PRO A 154 -2.11 6.63 4.21
N LEU A 155 -1.08 6.91 5.01
CA LEU A 155 -1.16 7.86 6.11
C LEU A 155 0.20 8.50 6.38
N TYR A 156 0.31 9.79 6.08
CA TYR A 156 1.48 10.62 6.34
C TYR A 156 1.25 11.46 7.58
N TYR A 157 2.31 11.72 8.35
CA TYR A 157 2.27 12.56 9.54
C TYR A 157 3.63 13.22 9.79
N GLY A 158 3.64 14.29 10.55
CA GLY A 158 4.88 14.95 10.93
C GLY A 158 4.66 16.31 11.56
N MET A 159 5.74 17.10 11.58
CA MET A 159 5.73 18.46 12.12
C MET A 159 5.96 19.47 11.00
N VAL A 160 5.12 20.49 10.96
CA VAL A 160 5.26 21.65 10.06
C VAL A 160 5.14 22.91 10.91
N ASP A 161 6.16 23.74 10.90
CA ASP A 161 6.18 25.01 11.65
C ASP A 161 5.76 24.83 13.13
N GLY A 162 6.29 23.78 13.76
CA GLY A 162 6.00 23.41 15.15
C GLY A 162 4.64 22.73 15.39
N SER A 163 3.76 22.67 14.40
CA SER A 163 2.43 22.05 14.51
C SER A 163 2.44 20.61 14.02
N PHE A 164 1.71 19.73 14.70
CA PHE A 164 1.50 18.36 14.24
C PHE A 164 0.49 18.33 13.10
N VAL A 165 0.84 17.67 11.99
CA VAL A 165 -0.01 17.55 10.80
C VAL A 165 -0.08 16.11 10.33
N PHE A 166 -1.19 15.73 9.68
CA PHE A 166 -1.33 14.43 9.03
C PHE A 166 -2.22 14.52 7.79
N GLY A 167 -2.12 13.52 6.92
CA GLY A 167 -2.98 13.42 5.74
C GLY A 167 -2.79 12.12 4.97
N SER A 168 -3.78 11.78 4.16
CA SER A 168 -3.72 10.65 3.24
C SER A 168 -2.63 10.83 2.18
N GLU A 169 -2.35 12.09 1.80
CA GLU A 169 -1.38 12.45 0.77
C GLU A 169 -0.56 13.66 1.20
N LEU A 170 0.68 13.74 0.70
CA LEU A 170 1.61 14.85 1.02
C LEU A 170 1.09 16.20 0.55
N LYS A 171 0.32 16.24 -0.57
CA LYS A 171 -0.27 17.51 -1.05
C LYS A 171 -1.16 18.16 -0.01
N ALA A 172 -1.86 17.39 0.84
CA ALA A 172 -2.68 17.94 1.92
C ALA A 172 -1.80 18.60 3.01
N ILE A 173 -0.73 17.92 3.43
CA ILE A 173 0.23 18.45 4.41
C ILE A 173 0.90 19.73 3.89
N LYS A 174 1.23 19.77 2.60
CA LYS A 174 1.83 20.95 1.94
C LYS A 174 0.94 22.20 1.93
N GLN A 175 -0.38 22.05 2.13
CA GLN A 175 -1.30 23.20 2.25
C GLN A 175 -1.29 23.82 3.64
N PHE A 176 -0.70 23.14 4.64
CA PHE A 176 -0.58 23.74 5.96
C PHE A 176 0.34 24.98 5.89
N PRO A 177 0.01 26.07 6.60
CA PRO A 177 0.78 27.31 6.52
C PRO A 177 2.26 27.12 6.86
N ASN A 178 3.11 27.87 6.15
CA ASN A 178 4.57 27.85 6.34
C ASN A 178 5.23 26.50 6.09
N PHE A 179 4.64 25.60 5.31
CA PHE A 179 5.30 24.37 4.90
C PHE A 179 6.60 24.71 4.17
N ASN A 180 7.71 24.35 4.78
CA ASN A 180 9.07 24.57 4.27
C ASN A 180 10.01 23.42 4.62
N ASN A 181 9.48 22.21 4.78
CA ASN A 181 10.26 21.02 5.07
C ASN A 181 11.19 20.70 3.90
N PRO A 182 12.50 20.57 4.11
CA PRO A 182 13.45 20.32 3.03
C PRO A 182 13.30 18.88 2.49
N ILE A 183 13.90 18.65 1.33
CA ILE A 183 13.98 17.33 0.73
C ILE A 183 14.85 16.41 1.61
N ASN A 184 14.32 15.25 1.96
CA ASN A 184 15.04 14.20 2.66
C ASN A 184 15.97 13.48 1.66
N ARG A 185 17.27 13.77 1.73
CA ARG A 185 18.26 13.22 0.81
C ARG A 185 18.43 11.71 0.95
N TYR A 186 18.22 11.16 2.14
CA TYR A 186 18.25 9.71 2.34
C TYR A 186 17.03 9.03 1.70
N ALA A 187 15.84 9.59 1.87
CA ALA A 187 14.66 9.09 1.16
C ALA A 187 14.85 9.14 -0.36
N LEU A 188 15.47 10.21 -0.86
CA LEU A 188 15.84 10.31 -2.28
C LEU A 188 16.86 9.25 -2.70
N LYS A 189 17.87 8.93 -1.86
CA LYS A 189 18.81 7.83 -2.09
C LYS A 189 18.05 6.50 -2.18
N LYS A 190 17.13 6.23 -1.23
CA LYS A 190 16.30 5.01 -1.24
C LYS A 190 15.39 4.92 -2.47
N TYR A 191 14.86 6.03 -2.94
CA TYR A 191 14.13 6.06 -4.21
C TYR A 191 14.98 5.60 -5.39
N PHE A 192 16.22 6.05 -5.51
CA PHE A 192 17.11 5.58 -6.59
C PHE A 192 17.51 4.10 -6.43
N GLU A 193 17.51 3.58 -5.21
CA GLU A 193 17.75 2.15 -4.96
C GLU A 193 16.55 1.29 -5.36
N TYR A 194 15.33 1.67 -4.96
CA TYR A 194 14.14 0.81 -5.01
C TYR A 194 13.04 1.29 -5.97
N MET A 195 13.17 2.47 -6.58
CA MET A 195 12.17 3.14 -7.42
C MET A 195 10.91 3.61 -6.66
N TYR A 196 10.89 3.48 -5.35
CA TYR A 196 9.91 4.05 -4.43
C TYR A 196 10.59 4.49 -3.12
N ILE A 197 9.92 5.26 -2.30
CA ILE A 197 10.42 5.66 -0.98
C ILE A 197 9.81 4.73 0.07
N PRO A 198 10.62 3.87 0.74
CA PRO A 198 10.09 2.95 1.75
C PRO A 198 9.66 3.67 3.03
N ALA A 199 8.59 3.17 3.69
CA ALA A 199 8.25 3.60 5.04
C ALA A 199 9.41 3.31 6.02
N PRO A 200 9.60 4.13 7.04
CA PRO A 200 8.75 5.25 7.47
C PRO A 200 9.07 6.57 6.78
N TYR A 201 9.96 6.59 5.81
CA TYR A 201 10.40 7.83 5.17
C TYR A 201 9.36 8.41 4.22
N SER A 202 9.38 9.72 4.05
CA SER A 202 8.79 10.44 2.92
C SER A 202 9.86 11.28 2.25
N ILE A 203 9.52 11.91 1.13
CA ILE A 203 10.45 12.79 0.40
C ILE A 203 10.82 14.06 1.21
N TYR A 204 10.08 14.41 2.28
CA TYR A 204 10.33 15.59 3.10
C TYR A 204 10.88 15.22 4.47
N GLU A 205 11.90 15.96 4.94
CA GLU A 205 12.39 15.85 6.31
C GLU A 205 11.29 16.21 7.32
N GLY A 206 11.22 15.46 8.44
CA GLY A 206 10.20 15.68 9.47
C GLY A 206 8.79 15.22 9.14
N ILE A 207 8.57 14.70 7.91
CA ILE A 207 7.32 14.07 7.51
C ILE A 207 7.57 12.57 7.26
N PHE A 208 6.69 11.73 7.80
CA PHE A 208 6.85 10.28 7.81
C PHE A 208 5.59 9.58 7.29
N LYS A 209 5.73 8.35 6.83
CA LYS A 209 4.64 7.39 6.63
C LYS A 209 4.42 6.61 7.92
N LEU A 210 3.19 6.47 8.37
CA LEU A 210 2.89 5.53 9.45
C LEU A 210 3.01 4.11 8.90
N GLU A 211 3.84 3.29 9.55
CA GLU A 211 4.07 1.92 9.09
C GLU A 211 2.82 1.03 9.22
N PRO A 212 2.67 -0.01 8.36
CA PRO A 212 1.57 -0.97 8.45
C PRO A 212 1.46 -1.61 9.83
N GLY A 213 0.21 -1.74 10.35
CA GLY A 213 -0.03 -2.36 11.65
C GLY A 213 0.39 -1.54 12.86
N HIS A 214 0.57 -0.22 12.70
CA HIS A 214 0.99 0.67 13.78
C HIS A 214 -0.09 1.69 14.18
N ILE A 215 0.05 2.16 15.41
CA ILE A 215 -0.70 3.27 16.01
C ILE A 215 0.30 4.31 16.50
N LEU A 216 0.09 5.57 16.13
CA LEU A 216 0.72 6.72 16.76
C LEU A 216 -0.29 7.37 17.70
N LYS A 217 0.05 7.57 18.97
CA LYS A 217 -0.78 8.26 19.97
C LYS A 217 -0.06 9.48 20.50
N LEU A 218 -0.72 10.62 20.47
CA LEU A 218 -0.15 11.89 20.94
C LEU A 218 -1.12 12.59 21.87
N ASN A 219 -0.66 13.02 23.03
CA ASN A 219 -1.43 13.91 23.87
C ASN A 219 -1.36 15.34 23.30
N VAL A 220 -2.50 15.96 23.13
CA VAL A 220 -2.62 17.30 22.53
C VAL A 220 -1.87 18.37 23.34
N ASN A 221 -1.85 18.25 24.67
CA ASN A 221 -1.11 19.18 25.51
C ASN A 221 0.40 19.06 25.30
N ASP A 222 0.92 17.83 25.09
CA ASP A 222 2.34 17.61 24.84
C ASP A 222 2.75 18.23 23.49
N ILE A 223 1.91 18.11 22.46
CA ILE A 223 2.14 18.77 21.16
C ILE A 223 2.22 20.29 21.36
N ARG A 224 1.29 20.87 22.13
CA ARG A 224 1.17 22.32 22.31
C ARG A 224 2.24 22.93 23.21
N SER A 225 2.83 22.15 24.11
CA SER A 225 3.85 22.62 25.06
C SER A 225 5.28 22.45 24.57
N CYS A 226 5.49 21.80 23.42
CA CYS A 226 6.83 21.48 22.93
C CYS A 226 7.29 22.49 21.88
N ASP A 227 8.28 23.29 22.22
CA ASP A 227 8.80 24.33 21.32
C ASP A 227 9.59 23.79 20.13
N ASP A 228 10.10 22.52 20.12
CA ASP A 228 10.82 21.96 18.94
C ASP A 228 11.05 20.43 18.89
N CYS A 229 10.68 19.61 19.88
CA CYS A 229 11.25 18.26 20.01
C CYS A 229 10.33 17.14 20.48
N ILE A 230 9.12 16.97 19.95
CA ILE A 230 8.39 15.72 20.18
C ILE A 230 9.07 14.61 19.38
N ASP A 231 9.67 13.64 20.06
CA ASP A 231 10.05 12.38 19.40
C ASP A 231 8.78 11.56 19.12
N LEU A 232 8.17 11.83 17.96
CA LEU A 232 6.93 11.17 17.53
C LEU A 232 7.03 9.64 17.58
N ARG A 233 8.24 9.10 17.42
CA ARG A 233 8.49 7.65 17.36
C ARG A 233 8.26 6.93 18.67
N LYS A 234 8.55 7.58 19.82
CA LYS A 234 8.30 6.99 21.14
C LYS A 234 6.83 6.71 21.41
N ASN A 235 5.96 7.37 20.66
CA ASN A 235 4.51 7.26 20.77
C ASN A 235 3.90 6.30 19.76
N ILE A 236 4.74 5.57 18.97
CA ILE A 236 4.30 4.56 18.01
C ILE A 236 4.30 3.19 18.68
N THR A 237 3.20 2.48 18.53
CA THR A 237 3.05 1.09 18.98
C THR A 237 2.56 0.21 17.86
N GLN A 238 3.14 -0.99 17.74
CA GLN A 238 2.75 -1.98 16.76
C GLN A 238 1.64 -2.87 17.33
N TYR A 239 0.42 -2.76 16.80
CA TYR A 239 -0.71 -3.59 17.22
C TYR A 239 -0.79 -4.93 16.47
N TRP A 240 -0.19 -4.99 15.26
CA TRP A 240 -0.13 -6.20 14.45
C TRP A 240 1.27 -6.37 13.83
N ASN A 241 1.77 -7.60 13.81
CA ASN A 241 3.11 -7.93 13.30
C ASN A 241 3.08 -9.29 12.61
N LEU A 242 3.37 -9.31 11.31
CA LEU A 242 3.38 -10.52 10.47
C LEU A 242 4.43 -11.52 10.95
N GLU A 243 5.64 -11.06 11.27
CA GLU A 243 6.73 -11.90 11.75
C GLU A 243 6.33 -12.72 12.99
N ARG A 244 5.72 -12.02 13.99
CA ARG A 244 5.23 -12.70 15.21
C ARG A 244 4.15 -13.73 14.90
N LYS A 245 3.30 -13.48 13.90
CA LYS A 245 2.26 -14.40 13.45
C LYS A 245 2.87 -15.65 12.83
N ILE A 246 3.80 -15.50 11.90
CA ILE A 246 4.51 -16.60 11.25
C ILE A 246 5.27 -17.43 12.29
N LYS A 247 6.09 -16.80 13.15
CA LYS A 247 6.86 -17.49 14.20
C LYS A 247 5.97 -18.22 15.20
N LYS A 248 4.77 -17.72 15.49
CA LYS A 248 3.81 -18.41 16.37
C LYS A 248 3.22 -19.65 15.68
N GLN A 249 2.89 -19.57 14.40
CA GLN A 249 2.33 -20.68 13.64
C GLN A 249 3.37 -21.76 13.38
N SER A 250 4.59 -21.43 12.96
CA SER A 250 5.65 -22.39 12.71
C SER A 250 6.03 -23.24 13.94
N ARG A 251 5.84 -22.72 15.16
CA ARG A 251 6.02 -23.49 16.40
C ARG A 251 4.92 -24.53 16.63
N ASN A 252 3.77 -24.36 16.00
CA ASN A 252 2.62 -25.26 16.14
C ASN A 252 2.54 -26.30 15.01
N GLU A 253 3.37 -26.17 13.97
CA GLU A 253 3.31 -26.95 12.73
C GLU A 253 4.06 -28.28 12.76
N HIS A 254 4.19 -28.95 13.89
CA HIS A 254 4.35 -30.41 13.86
C HIS A 254 3.03 -31.14 13.52
N LYS A 255 1.96 -30.43 13.22
CA LYS A 255 0.72 -30.96 12.68
C LYS A 255 0.75 -30.92 11.16
N ARG A 256 0.78 -32.11 10.57
CA ARG A 256 0.65 -32.50 9.15
C ARG A 256 -0.06 -31.44 8.30
N ILE A 257 0.48 -31.16 7.13
CA ILE A 257 -0.26 -30.62 5.98
C ILE A 257 -1.47 -31.54 5.80
N GLU A 258 -2.64 -31.09 6.21
CA GLU A 258 -3.86 -31.86 6.07
C GLU A 258 -4.21 -31.97 4.59
N ASP A 259 -4.75 -33.13 4.17
CA ASP A 259 -5.24 -33.39 2.80
C ASP A 259 -6.28 -32.36 2.29
N ASN A 260 -6.73 -31.45 3.15
CA ASN A 260 -7.74 -30.42 2.89
C ASN A 260 -7.19 -28.99 2.70
N SER A 261 -5.87 -28.80 2.50
CA SER A 261 -5.26 -27.45 2.40
C SER A 261 -5.87 -26.60 1.26
N ILE A 262 -6.12 -27.20 0.10
CA ILE A 262 -6.71 -26.51 -1.07
C ILE A 262 -8.15 -26.08 -0.75
N THR A 263 -8.97 -26.96 -0.22
CA THR A 263 -10.37 -26.66 0.16
C THR A 263 -10.45 -25.57 1.23
N ASN A 264 -9.53 -25.59 2.20
CA ASN A 264 -9.46 -24.56 3.23
C ASN A 264 -9.04 -23.21 2.65
N LEU A 265 -8.06 -23.20 1.74
CA LEU A 265 -7.64 -21.98 1.03
C LEU A 265 -8.79 -21.42 0.19
N GLU A 266 -9.46 -22.25 -0.62
CA GLU A 266 -10.62 -21.84 -1.40
C GLU A 266 -11.70 -21.20 -0.53
N ARG A 267 -12.03 -21.82 0.61
CA ARG A 267 -13.02 -21.27 1.55
C ARG A 267 -12.59 -19.91 2.09
N ILE A 268 -11.33 -19.76 2.51
CA ILE A 268 -10.81 -18.49 3.06
C ILE A 268 -10.86 -17.39 1.98
N LEU A 269 -10.43 -17.67 0.76
CA LEU A 269 -10.45 -16.72 -0.34
C LEU A 269 -11.89 -16.34 -0.73
N LYS A 270 -12.79 -17.33 -0.80
CA LYS A 270 -14.21 -17.10 -1.08
C LYS A 270 -14.88 -16.23 -0.02
N ASP A 271 -14.62 -16.50 1.27
CA ASP A 271 -15.13 -15.69 2.38
C ASP A 271 -14.55 -14.26 2.33
N SER A 272 -13.26 -14.12 2.04
CA SER A 272 -12.60 -12.82 1.90
C SER A 272 -13.20 -11.99 0.76
N VAL A 273 -13.30 -12.55 -0.44
CA VAL A 273 -13.89 -11.87 -1.60
C VAL A 273 -15.35 -11.51 -1.32
N LYS A 274 -16.13 -12.44 -0.74
CA LYS A 274 -17.53 -12.18 -0.40
C LYS A 274 -17.72 -10.99 0.52
N THR A 275 -16.85 -10.84 1.55
CA THR A 275 -16.95 -9.71 2.48
C THR A 275 -16.52 -8.39 1.85
N GLN A 276 -15.58 -8.42 0.91
CA GLN A 276 -15.14 -7.25 0.14
C GLN A 276 -16.13 -6.84 -0.96
N MET A 277 -17.08 -7.69 -1.30
CA MET A 277 -18.17 -7.38 -2.23
C MET A 277 -19.37 -6.69 -1.57
N ILE A 278 -19.35 -6.44 -0.26
CA ILE A 278 -20.42 -5.72 0.43
C ILE A 278 -20.33 -4.25 0.06
N SER A 279 -21.31 -3.74 -0.67
CA SER A 279 -21.32 -2.35 -1.15
C SER A 279 -22.73 -1.92 -1.55
N ASP A 280 -23.04 -0.63 -1.37
CA ASP A 280 -24.28 0.00 -1.83
C ASP A 280 -24.13 0.60 -3.25
N VAL A 281 -22.96 0.43 -3.89
CA VAL A 281 -22.65 0.91 -5.23
C VAL A 281 -22.15 -0.22 -6.12
N PRO A 282 -22.17 -0.06 -7.46
CA PRO A 282 -21.64 -1.08 -8.38
C PRO A 282 -20.16 -1.39 -8.13
N ILE A 283 -19.83 -2.70 -8.17
CA ILE A 283 -18.47 -3.23 -8.00
C ILE A 283 -18.04 -3.95 -9.28
N GLY A 284 -16.77 -3.79 -9.64
CA GLY A 284 -16.13 -4.50 -10.73
C GLY A 284 -14.86 -5.26 -10.31
N SER A 285 -14.18 -5.83 -11.27
CA SER A 285 -12.89 -6.51 -11.10
C SER A 285 -11.91 -6.09 -12.18
N PHE A 286 -10.64 -5.89 -11.82
CA PHE A 286 -9.58 -5.79 -12.82
C PHE A 286 -9.18 -7.19 -13.26
N LEU A 287 -9.10 -7.41 -14.58
CA LEU A 287 -8.83 -8.70 -15.18
C LEU A 287 -7.71 -8.58 -16.21
N SER A 288 -6.53 -9.10 -15.91
CA SER A 288 -5.38 -9.16 -16.82
C SER A 288 -5.26 -10.50 -17.56
N GLY A 289 -6.07 -11.50 -17.19
CA GLY A 289 -5.91 -12.88 -17.66
C GLY A 289 -4.80 -13.66 -16.93
N GLY A 290 -4.08 -13.04 -16.00
CA GLY A 290 -3.17 -13.69 -15.08
C GLY A 290 -3.90 -14.55 -14.03
N ILE A 291 -3.18 -15.42 -13.32
CA ILE A 291 -3.75 -16.38 -12.36
C ILE A 291 -4.53 -15.66 -11.27
N ASP A 292 -3.94 -14.64 -10.64
CA ASP A 292 -4.50 -13.96 -9.47
C ASP A 292 -5.76 -13.19 -9.83
N SER A 293 -5.72 -12.36 -10.87
CA SER A 293 -6.88 -11.59 -11.33
C SER A 293 -8.02 -12.50 -11.79
N SER A 294 -7.71 -13.62 -12.47
CA SER A 294 -8.69 -14.60 -12.89
C SER A 294 -9.32 -15.32 -11.70
N LEU A 295 -8.54 -15.65 -10.67
CA LEU A 295 -9.03 -16.28 -9.44
C LEU A 295 -9.98 -15.33 -8.69
N ILE A 296 -9.59 -14.08 -8.47
CA ILE A 296 -10.46 -13.08 -7.81
C ILE A 296 -11.75 -12.89 -8.59
N THR A 297 -11.68 -12.70 -9.91
CA THR A 297 -12.86 -12.54 -10.77
C THR A 297 -13.77 -13.76 -10.71
N SER A 298 -13.22 -14.98 -10.75
CA SER A 298 -14.02 -16.21 -10.66
C SER A 298 -14.73 -16.35 -9.31
N LEU A 299 -14.05 -15.99 -8.20
CA LEU A 299 -14.66 -15.99 -6.88
C LEU A 299 -15.75 -14.91 -6.75
N MET A 300 -15.55 -13.73 -7.34
CA MET A 300 -16.59 -12.70 -7.41
C MET A 300 -17.80 -13.19 -8.21
N GLN A 301 -17.59 -13.76 -9.39
CA GLN A 301 -18.67 -14.28 -10.22
C GLN A 301 -19.42 -15.42 -9.53
N SER A 302 -18.73 -16.29 -8.80
CA SER A 302 -19.35 -17.37 -8.01
C SER A 302 -20.22 -16.87 -6.84
N ASN A 303 -19.97 -15.66 -6.35
CA ASN A 303 -20.75 -15.01 -5.30
C ASN A 303 -21.84 -14.07 -5.83
N SER A 304 -21.92 -13.88 -7.15
CA SER A 304 -22.90 -12.99 -7.80
C SER A 304 -23.88 -13.76 -8.66
N SER A 305 -25.16 -13.39 -8.63
CA SER A 305 -26.18 -13.90 -9.52
C SER A 305 -26.26 -13.16 -10.88
N LYS A 306 -25.51 -12.05 -10.99
CA LYS A 306 -25.42 -11.23 -12.20
C LYS A 306 -23.99 -11.26 -12.73
N PRO A 307 -23.79 -11.04 -14.05
CA PRO A 307 -22.45 -10.84 -14.60
C PRO A 307 -21.70 -9.74 -13.85
N ILE A 308 -20.47 -10.04 -13.41
CA ILE A 308 -19.56 -9.05 -12.80
C ILE A 308 -18.95 -8.20 -13.92
N GLN A 309 -18.87 -6.90 -13.71
CA GLN A 309 -18.16 -6.01 -14.64
C GLN A 309 -16.66 -6.20 -14.49
N THR A 310 -15.97 -6.48 -15.58
CA THR A 310 -14.52 -6.69 -15.61
C THR A 310 -13.85 -5.69 -16.54
N PHE A 311 -12.66 -5.23 -16.15
CA PHE A 311 -11.93 -4.18 -16.85
C PHE A 311 -10.51 -4.63 -17.16
N THR A 312 -10.08 -4.43 -18.41
CA THR A 312 -8.70 -4.64 -18.85
C THR A 312 -8.23 -3.48 -19.71
N ILE A 313 -6.92 -3.38 -19.88
CA ILE A 313 -6.31 -2.50 -20.89
C ILE A 313 -5.51 -3.33 -21.87
N GLY A 314 -5.61 -2.96 -23.15
CA GLY A 314 -4.77 -3.44 -24.22
C GLY A 314 -3.76 -2.37 -24.65
N PHE A 315 -2.68 -2.79 -25.26
CA PHE A 315 -1.64 -1.92 -25.83
C PHE A 315 -1.42 -2.20 -27.29
N GLU A 316 -0.99 -1.17 -28.04
CA GLU A 316 -0.63 -1.33 -29.47
C GLU A 316 0.55 -2.29 -29.65
N GLU A 317 1.47 -2.34 -28.68
CA GLU A 317 2.60 -3.26 -28.70
C GLU A 317 2.20 -4.64 -28.17
N SER A 318 2.14 -5.63 -29.05
CA SER A 318 1.72 -7.00 -28.73
C SER A 318 2.54 -7.70 -27.62
N SER A 319 3.76 -7.22 -27.33
CA SER A 319 4.60 -7.78 -26.27
C SER A 319 4.12 -7.40 -24.84
N PHE A 320 3.27 -6.39 -24.73
CA PHE A 320 2.69 -5.90 -23.47
C PHE A 320 1.17 -6.06 -23.42
N ASP A 321 0.57 -6.60 -24.49
CA ASP A 321 -0.87 -6.75 -24.58
C ASP A 321 -1.31 -8.12 -24.03
N GLU A 322 -2.05 -8.08 -22.92
CA GLU A 322 -2.65 -9.24 -22.26
C GLU A 322 -4.17 -9.32 -22.50
N SER A 323 -4.73 -8.41 -23.32
CA SER A 323 -6.17 -8.28 -23.50
C SER A 323 -6.82 -9.55 -24.05
N GLU A 324 -6.18 -10.24 -25.01
CA GLU A 324 -6.68 -11.50 -25.56
C GLU A 324 -6.84 -12.60 -24.49
N HIS A 325 -5.93 -12.63 -23.50
CA HIS A 325 -6.04 -13.59 -22.40
C HIS A 325 -7.16 -13.20 -21.43
N ALA A 326 -7.31 -11.92 -21.13
CA ALA A 326 -8.38 -11.40 -20.29
C ALA A 326 -9.75 -11.67 -20.92
N GLU A 327 -9.91 -11.43 -22.24
CA GLU A 327 -11.14 -11.71 -22.98
C GLU A 327 -11.55 -13.19 -22.91
N LYS A 328 -10.59 -14.11 -23.09
CA LYS A 328 -10.86 -15.55 -22.98
C LYS A 328 -11.38 -15.95 -21.60
N VAL A 329 -10.78 -15.39 -20.53
CA VAL A 329 -11.23 -15.64 -19.16
C VAL A 329 -12.60 -15.01 -18.92
N ALA A 330 -12.83 -13.78 -19.37
CA ALA A 330 -14.09 -13.08 -19.25
C ALA A 330 -15.24 -13.86 -19.92
N ASN A 331 -15.02 -14.32 -21.15
CA ASN A 331 -15.97 -15.14 -21.90
C ASN A 331 -16.26 -16.49 -21.21
N HIS A 332 -15.23 -17.13 -20.63
CA HIS A 332 -15.40 -18.38 -19.89
C HIS A 332 -16.22 -18.20 -18.60
N LEU A 333 -16.01 -17.10 -17.90
CA LEU A 333 -16.70 -16.79 -16.64
C LEU A 333 -18.08 -16.16 -16.85
N GLY A 334 -18.36 -15.67 -18.07
CA GLY A 334 -19.61 -14.98 -18.41
C GLY A 334 -19.72 -13.59 -17.77
N THR A 335 -18.62 -12.86 -17.66
CA THR A 335 -18.57 -11.49 -17.12
C THR A 335 -18.95 -10.46 -18.17
N ASP A 336 -19.37 -9.27 -17.73
CA ASP A 336 -19.58 -8.09 -18.58
C ASP A 336 -18.23 -7.35 -18.72
N HIS A 337 -17.53 -7.65 -19.83
CA HIS A 337 -16.12 -7.27 -20.01
C HIS A 337 -15.93 -5.97 -20.79
N PHE A 338 -15.12 -5.07 -20.24
CA PHE A 338 -14.75 -3.79 -20.85
C PHE A 338 -13.24 -3.72 -21.07
N GLU A 339 -12.87 -3.44 -22.33
CA GLU A 339 -11.49 -3.29 -22.74
C GLU A 339 -11.22 -1.84 -23.19
N LEU A 340 -10.08 -1.29 -22.73
CA LEU A 340 -9.58 0.02 -23.15
C LEU A 340 -8.22 -0.16 -23.81
N PHE A 341 -8.09 0.22 -25.07
CA PHE A 341 -6.79 0.29 -25.75
C PHE A 341 -6.09 1.62 -25.47
N VAL A 342 -4.83 1.54 -25.02
CA VAL A 342 -3.99 2.70 -24.70
C VAL A 342 -2.88 2.83 -25.73
N THR A 343 -2.82 3.98 -26.39
CA THR A 343 -1.76 4.31 -27.35
C THR A 343 -0.49 4.79 -26.64
N SER A 344 0.66 4.63 -27.29
CA SER A 344 1.94 5.17 -26.80
C SER A 344 1.90 6.67 -26.57
N ASN A 345 1.11 7.44 -27.32
CA ASN A 345 0.97 8.88 -27.12
C ASN A 345 0.17 9.19 -25.84
N GLN A 346 -0.93 8.50 -25.58
CA GLN A 346 -1.69 8.65 -24.33
C GLN A 346 -0.82 8.34 -23.11
N ALA A 347 -0.01 7.26 -23.17
CA ALA A 347 0.92 6.92 -22.11
C ALA A 347 1.96 8.04 -21.86
N LYS A 348 2.52 8.65 -22.93
CA LYS A 348 3.45 9.78 -22.82
C LYS A 348 2.80 11.04 -22.24
N ASP A 349 1.55 11.33 -22.61
CA ASP A 349 0.79 12.49 -22.13
C ASP A 349 0.43 12.39 -20.63
N LEU A 350 0.45 11.18 -20.06
CA LEU A 350 0.24 10.96 -18.62
C LEU A 350 1.51 11.29 -17.80
N ILE A 351 2.72 11.08 -18.35
CA ILE A 351 3.98 11.23 -17.61
C ILE A 351 4.10 12.57 -16.86
N PRO A 352 3.80 13.74 -17.48
CA PRO A 352 3.85 15.01 -16.75
C PRO A 352 2.86 15.14 -15.59
N LYS A 353 1.83 14.29 -15.54
CA LYS A 353 0.80 14.30 -14.48
C LYS A 353 1.17 13.41 -13.30
N LEU A 354 2.08 12.45 -13.47
CA LEU A 354 2.46 11.49 -12.43
C LEU A 354 2.93 12.17 -11.12
N PRO A 355 3.72 13.26 -11.13
CA PRO A 355 4.09 13.95 -9.90
C PRO A 355 2.90 14.53 -9.11
N LEU A 356 1.79 14.86 -9.78
CA LEU A 356 0.57 15.34 -9.14
C LEU A 356 -0.27 14.20 -8.56
N ILE A 357 -0.12 12.99 -9.10
CA ILE A 357 -0.81 11.79 -8.65
C ILE A 357 -0.11 11.21 -7.41
N TYR A 358 1.21 11.05 -7.47
CA TYR A 358 1.98 10.34 -6.45
C TYR A 358 2.56 11.23 -5.34
N ASP A 359 2.66 12.56 -5.54
CA ASP A 359 3.19 13.58 -4.60
C ASP A 359 4.67 13.47 -4.25
N GLU A 360 5.26 12.29 -4.38
CA GLU A 360 6.69 12.01 -4.16
C GLU A 360 7.24 11.18 -5.32
N PRO A 361 8.57 11.10 -5.49
CA PRO A 361 9.17 10.28 -6.54
C PRO A 361 8.71 8.83 -6.48
N PHE A 362 8.18 8.33 -7.59
CA PHE A 362 7.67 6.97 -7.76
C PHE A 362 7.89 6.52 -9.21
N ALA A 363 8.48 5.34 -9.43
CA ALA A 363 8.93 4.92 -10.75
C ALA A 363 8.57 3.48 -11.14
N ASP A 364 7.56 2.87 -10.50
CA ASP A 364 7.00 1.62 -11.01
C ASP A 364 6.38 1.86 -12.40
N SER A 365 6.86 1.12 -13.40
CA SER A 365 6.39 1.25 -14.79
C SER A 365 4.91 0.92 -14.95
N SER A 366 4.36 0.08 -14.07
CA SER A 366 2.95 -0.31 -14.10
C SER A 366 2.00 0.78 -13.57
N GLN A 367 2.52 1.91 -13.03
CA GLN A 367 1.70 3.06 -12.65
C GLN A 367 0.85 3.62 -13.81
N ILE A 368 1.40 3.58 -15.04
CA ILE A 368 0.70 4.08 -16.22
C ILE A 368 -0.49 3.18 -16.60
N PRO A 369 -0.31 1.85 -16.80
CA PRO A 369 -1.43 0.94 -17.04
C PRO A 369 -2.47 0.98 -15.90
N THR A 370 -2.04 1.00 -14.65
CA THR A 370 -2.95 1.06 -13.51
C THR A 370 -3.84 2.30 -13.54
N PHE A 371 -3.27 3.47 -13.86
CA PHE A 371 -4.06 4.69 -14.01
C PHE A 371 -5.15 4.57 -15.08
N PHE A 372 -4.81 4.03 -16.25
CA PHE A 372 -5.78 3.92 -17.34
C PHE A 372 -6.88 2.89 -17.05
N VAL A 373 -6.57 1.75 -16.42
CA VAL A 373 -7.61 0.78 -16.06
C VAL A 373 -8.53 1.33 -14.97
N CYS A 374 -7.99 2.06 -13.98
CA CYS A 374 -8.79 2.74 -12.97
C CYS A 374 -9.70 3.82 -13.59
N ALA A 375 -9.17 4.65 -14.49
CA ALA A 375 -9.95 5.68 -15.17
C ALA A 375 -11.05 5.10 -16.07
N SER A 376 -10.82 3.94 -16.69
CA SER A 376 -11.84 3.20 -17.45
C SER A 376 -12.94 2.67 -16.53
N ALA A 377 -12.55 2.01 -15.43
CA ALA A 377 -13.48 1.43 -14.48
C ALA A 377 -14.35 2.49 -13.78
N ALA A 378 -13.78 3.65 -13.43
CA ALA A 378 -14.49 4.75 -12.77
C ALA A 378 -15.69 5.30 -13.58
N GLN A 379 -15.75 5.03 -14.88
CA GLN A 379 -16.90 5.40 -15.73
C GLN A 379 -18.13 4.48 -15.51
N LYS A 380 -17.94 3.32 -14.90
CA LYS A 380 -18.97 2.28 -14.75
C LYS A 380 -19.21 1.87 -13.31
N VAL A 381 -18.15 1.79 -12.51
CA VAL A 381 -18.19 1.31 -11.12
C VAL A 381 -17.44 2.26 -10.20
N LYS A 382 -17.75 2.23 -8.91
CA LYS A 382 -17.01 3.01 -7.89
C LYS A 382 -15.93 2.18 -7.19
N VAL A 383 -16.01 0.87 -7.24
CA VAL A 383 -15.08 -0.05 -6.57
C VAL A 383 -14.67 -1.15 -7.55
N CYS A 384 -13.38 -1.49 -7.57
CA CYS A 384 -12.87 -2.67 -8.25
C CYS A 384 -12.05 -3.51 -7.27
N LEU A 385 -12.22 -4.83 -7.33
CA LEU A 385 -11.29 -5.77 -6.73
C LEU A 385 -10.18 -6.10 -7.73
N SER A 386 -8.98 -6.35 -7.20
CA SER A 386 -7.80 -6.71 -8.00
C SER A 386 -7.09 -7.93 -7.44
N GLY A 387 -6.17 -8.49 -8.22
CA GLY A 387 -5.27 -9.57 -7.79
C GLY A 387 -4.00 -9.08 -7.08
N ASP A 388 -3.86 -7.77 -6.82
CA ASP A 388 -2.66 -7.22 -6.20
C ASP A 388 -2.41 -7.83 -4.81
N GLY A 389 -1.14 -8.10 -4.49
CA GLY A 389 -0.73 -8.81 -3.28
C GLY A 389 -0.69 -10.34 -3.42
N GLY A 390 -1.21 -10.89 -4.52
CA GLY A 390 -1.18 -12.33 -4.78
C GLY A 390 0.23 -12.87 -4.94
N ASP A 391 1.09 -12.17 -5.66
CA ASP A 391 2.47 -12.54 -5.90
C ASP A 391 3.28 -12.67 -4.61
N GLU A 392 3.09 -11.75 -3.66
CA GLU A 392 3.78 -11.74 -2.37
C GLU A 392 3.32 -12.87 -1.46
N VAL A 393 2.03 -13.22 -1.51
CA VAL A 393 1.44 -14.24 -0.64
C VAL A 393 1.64 -15.65 -1.21
N PHE A 394 1.55 -15.82 -2.53
CA PHE A 394 1.59 -17.11 -3.21
C PHE A 394 2.88 -17.37 -3.99
N GLY A 395 3.83 -16.43 -3.98
CA GLY A 395 5.16 -16.63 -4.56
C GLY A 395 5.19 -16.52 -6.09
N GLY A 396 4.46 -15.56 -6.67
CA GLY A 396 4.36 -15.37 -8.11
C GLY A 396 5.60 -14.76 -8.76
N TYR A 397 6.41 -13.99 -8.03
CA TYR A 397 7.58 -13.33 -8.62
C TYR A 397 8.71 -14.29 -8.97
N ASN A 398 9.25 -14.12 -10.16
CA ASN A 398 10.39 -14.90 -10.65
C ASN A 398 11.62 -14.86 -9.72
N ARG A 399 11.82 -13.76 -8.96
CA ARG A 399 12.94 -13.62 -8.02
C ARG A 399 12.95 -14.67 -6.92
N TYR A 400 11.78 -15.16 -6.49
CA TYR A 400 11.66 -16.21 -5.48
C TYR A 400 12.20 -17.57 -5.92
N PHE A 401 12.23 -17.82 -7.23
CA PHE A 401 12.79 -19.03 -7.82
C PHE A 401 14.26 -18.84 -8.26
N TRP A 402 14.56 -17.67 -8.84
CA TRP A 402 15.90 -17.40 -9.35
C TRP A 402 16.92 -17.15 -8.25
N GLY A 403 16.57 -16.41 -7.19
CA GLY A 403 17.48 -16.08 -6.09
C GLY A 403 18.07 -17.33 -5.41
N PRO A 404 17.24 -18.26 -4.89
CA PRO A 404 17.72 -19.50 -4.28
C PRO A 404 18.50 -20.39 -5.25
N ARG A 405 18.05 -20.52 -6.51
CA ARG A 405 18.78 -21.31 -7.53
C ARG A 405 20.15 -20.73 -7.83
N LEU A 406 20.23 -19.42 -7.97
CA LEU A 406 21.49 -18.73 -8.19
C LEU A 406 22.45 -18.98 -7.03
N TRP A 407 21.98 -18.79 -5.80
CA TRP A 407 22.80 -19.05 -4.63
C TRP A 407 23.27 -20.50 -4.55
N ASN A 408 22.39 -21.46 -4.69
CA ASN A 408 22.73 -22.88 -4.65
C ASN A 408 23.76 -23.28 -5.70
N ASN A 409 23.71 -22.66 -6.89
CA ASN A 409 24.65 -22.97 -7.97
C ASN A 409 26.03 -22.34 -7.78
N PHE A 410 26.13 -21.21 -7.07
CA PHE A 410 27.36 -20.43 -6.98
C PHE A 410 27.92 -20.27 -5.55
N SER A 411 27.17 -20.62 -4.50
CA SER A 411 27.62 -20.46 -3.09
C SER A 411 28.84 -21.26 -2.71
N TRP A 412 29.06 -22.40 -3.35
CA TRP A 412 30.24 -23.26 -3.15
C TRP A 412 31.54 -22.60 -3.63
N MET A 413 31.44 -21.59 -4.52
CA MET A 413 32.59 -20.90 -5.10
C MET A 413 33.03 -19.75 -4.17
N PRO A 414 34.33 -19.60 -3.89
CA PRO A 414 34.85 -18.45 -3.14
C PRO A 414 34.46 -17.11 -3.79
N PHE A 415 34.18 -16.12 -2.96
CA PHE A 415 33.67 -14.79 -3.38
C PHE A 415 34.55 -14.16 -4.50
N ILE A 416 35.89 -14.25 -4.39
CA ILE A 416 36.82 -13.68 -5.38
C ILE A 416 36.54 -14.22 -6.78
N PHE A 417 36.30 -15.53 -6.92
CA PHE A 417 36.02 -16.16 -8.21
C PHE A 417 34.62 -15.78 -8.72
N ARG A 418 33.61 -15.72 -7.82
CA ARG A 418 32.27 -15.26 -8.19
C ARG A 418 32.28 -13.82 -8.70
N SER A 419 32.96 -12.93 -7.96
CA SER A 419 33.10 -11.52 -8.33
C SER A 419 33.83 -11.36 -9.68
N PHE A 420 34.87 -12.17 -9.92
CA PHE A 420 35.57 -12.17 -11.22
C PHE A 420 34.66 -12.61 -12.37
N ILE A 421 33.85 -13.66 -12.18
CA ILE A 421 32.87 -14.12 -13.18
C ILE A 421 31.82 -13.02 -13.40
N GLY A 422 31.29 -12.44 -12.31
CA GLY A 422 30.31 -11.34 -12.37
C GLY A 422 30.87 -10.19 -13.22
N LYS A 423 32.04 -9.67 -12.90
CA LYS A 423 32.72 -8.63 -13.66
C LYS A 423 32.90 -8.98 -15.13
N SER A 424 33.33 -10.21 -15.40
CA SER A 424 33.54 -10.69 -16.78
C SER A 424 32.24 -10.69 -17.59
N VAL A 425 31.14 -11.12 -17.00
CA VAL A 425 29.79 -11.07 -17.61
C VAL A 425 29.32 -9.62 -17.82
N GLY A 426 29.59 -8.73 -16.85
CA GLY A 426 29.21 -7.32 -16.90
C GLY A 426 29.93 -6.50 -17.97
N ILE A 427 31.16 -6.88 -18.33
CA ILE A 427 31.94 -6.19 -19.37
C ILE A 427 31.40 -6.48 -20.78
N VAL A 428 30.63 -7.56 -20.97
CA VAL A 428 30.11 -7.93 -22.30
C VAL A 428 29.08 -6.91 -22.76
N PRO A 429 29.30 -6.23 -23.91
CA PRO A 429 28.39 -5.21 -24.40
C PRO A 429 26.98 -5.75 -24.68
N GLN A 430 25.95 -4.92 -24.45
CA GLN A 430 24.54 -5.27 -24.72
C GLN A 430 24.32 -5.76 -26.16
N SER A 431 25.03 -5.17 -27.11
CA SER A 431 24.98 -5.55 -28.53
C SER A 431 25.43 -7.00 -28.79
N SER A 432 26.33 -7.53 -27.96
CA SER A 432 26.79 -8.94 -28.09
C SER A 432 25.71 -9.90 -27.54
N TRP A 433 25.04 -9.51 -26.45
CA TRP A 433 23.92 -10.28 -25.91
C TRP A 433 22.73 -10.30 -26.89
N SER A 434 22.43 -9.16 -27.53
CA SER A 434 21.36 -9.07 -28.54
C SER A 434 21.67 -9.93 -29.78
N LYS A 435 22.93 -10.03 -30.20
CA LYS A 435 23.35 -10.96 -31.28
C LYS A 435 23.18 -12.41 -30.88
N LEU A 436 23.53 -12.79 -29.65
CA LEU A 436 23.33 -14.12 -29.10
C LEU A 436 21.86 -14.47 -29.01
N GLU A 437 21.05 -13.52 -28.56
CA GLU A 437 19.57 -13.65 -28.48
C GLU A 437 18.97 -13.92 -29.86
N ASN A 438 19.34 -13.13 -30.86
CA ASN A 438 18.90 -13.32 -32.24
C ASN A 438 19.35 -14.69 -32.79
N PHE A 439 20.56 -15.09 -32.53
CA PHE A 439 21.09 -16.38 -32.97
C PHE A 439 20.33 -17.56 -32.34
N LEU A 440 20.11 -17.51 -31.03
CA LEU A 440 19.36 -18.55 -30.30
C LEU A 440 17.87 -18.59 -30.71
N SER A 441 17.26 -17.46 -30.98
CA SER A 441 15.90 -17.39 -31.48
C SER A 441 15.72 -17.94 -32.90
N MET A 442 16.79 -17.95 -33.71
CA MET A 442 16.77 -18.57 -35.04
C MET A 442 16.85 -20.10 -34.96
N ILE A 443 17.48 -20.66 -33.91
CA ILE A 443 17.67 -22.11 -33.76
C ILE A 443 16.54 -22.77 -32.98
N SER A 444 15.88 -22.03 -32.11
CA SER A 444 14.79 -22.52 -31.25
C SER A 444 13.41 -22.15 -31.80
N SER A 445 12.51 -23.12 -31.80
CA SER A 445 11.10 -22.92 -32.16
C SER A 445 10.31 -22.08 -31.15
N SER A 446 10.89 -21.76 -29.96
CA SER A 446 10.27 -20.96 -28.91
C SER A 446 10.98 -19.63 -28.73
N LYS A 447 10.45 -18.55 -29.32
CA LYS A 447 10.99 -17.19 -29.22
C LYS A 447 10.96 -16.63 -27.79
N SER A 448 10.02 -17.05 -26.97
CA SER A 448 9.81 -16.50 -25.62
C SER A 448 10.91 -16.88 -24.62
N ASN A 449 11.62 -17.99 -24.79
CA ASN A 449 12.62 -18.47 -23.84
C ASN A 449 13.94 -17.68 -23.85
N PHE A 450 14.22 -16.95 -24.93
CA PHE A 450 15.49 -16.25 -25.13
C PHE A 450 15.36 -14.71 -25.15
N SER A 451 14.20 -14.18 -24.77
CA SER A 451 13.99 -12.73 -24.68
C SER A 451 14.75 -12.13 -23.50
N ASN A 452 15.32 -10.94 -23.69
CA ASN A 452 15.99 -10.15 -22.65
C ASN A 452 17.22 -10.82 -22.01
N ILE A 453 17.99 -11.65 -22.74
CA ILE A 453 19.20 -12.31 -22.24
C ILE A 453 20.19 -11.27 -21.70
N GLY A 454 20.35 -10.13 -22.35
CA GLY A 454 21.25 -9.07 -21.92
C GLY A 454 20.92 -8.52 -20.53
N ASN A 455 19.64 -8.26 -20.25
CA ASN A 455 19.19 -7.80 -18.95
C ASN A 455 19.33 -8.88 -17.87
N LYS A 456 19.02 -10.13 -18.20
CA LYS A 456 19.24 -11.28 -17.31
C LYS A 456 20.73 -11.47 -16.99
N ALA A 457 21.61 -11.32 -17.97
CA ALA A 457 23.07 -11.40 -17.79
C ALA A 457 23.58 -10.26 -16.90
N LYS A 458 23.07 -9.04 -17.07
CA LYS A 458 23.42 -7.90 -16.23
C LYS A 458 22.98 -8.11 -14.77
N LYS A 459 21.76 -8.60 -14.52
CA LYS A 459 21.29 -8.94 -13.16
C LYS A 459 22.11 -10.08 -12.55
N LEU A 460 22.48 -11.08 -13.33
CA LEU A 460 23.37 -12.15 -12.90
C LEU A 460 24.78 -11.63 -12.54
N SER A 461 25.34 -10.76 -13.37
CA SER A 461 26.64 -10.10 -13.13
C SER A 461 26.63 -9.37 -11.78
N LYS A 462 25.66 -8.50 -11.55
CA LYS A 462 25.46 -7.80 -10.28
C LYS A 462 25.41 -8.74 -9.08
N ALA A 463 24.55 -9.76 -9.17
CA ALA A 463 24.37 -10.73 -8.09
C ALA A 463 25.65 -11.48 -7.74
N LEU A 464 26.46 -11.88 -8.74
CA LEU A 464 27.72 -12.59 -8.52
C LEU A 464 28.84 -11.67 -8.04
N GLU A 465 28.86 -10.41 -8.48
CA GLU A 465 29.90 -9.44 -8.16
C GLU A 465 29.84 -8.97 -6.71
N ASN A 466 28.63 -8.71 -6.20
CA ASN A 466 28.44 -8.00 -4.94
C ASN A 466 27.95 -8.88 -3.78
N SER A 467 27.56 -10.15 -4.04
CA SER A 467 26.92 -10.97 -3.02
C SER A 467 27.88 -11.83 -2.22
N ASN A 468 28.03 -11.55 -0.93
CA ASN A 468 28.74 -12.40 0.02
C ASN A 468 27.85 -13.50 0.63
N ASN A 469 26.57 -13.22 0.73
CA ASN A 469 25.55 -14.10 1.27
C ASN A 469 24.27 -14.04 0.42
N ILE A 470 23.30 -14.86 0.77
CA ILE A 470 22.04 -14.96 0.01
C ILE A 470 21.19 -13.69 0.12
N ASN A 471 21.31 -12.92 1.21
CA ASN A 471 20.59 -11.66 1.38
C ASN A 471 21.08 -10.60 0.39
N ASP A 472 22.39 -10.57 0.11
CA ASP A 472 22.95 -9.65 -0.89
C ASP A 472 22.39 -9.94 -2.28
N ILE A 473 22.10 -11.22 -2.59
CA ILE A 473 21.43 -11.60 -3.84
C ILE A 473 20.02 -10.98 -3.91
N TYR A 474 19.24 -11.10 -2.83
CA TYR A 474 17.90 -10.50 -2.80
C TYR A 474 17.98 -8.98 -3.03
N ILE A 475 18.86 -8.29 -2.32
CA ILE A 475 19.04 -6.85 -2.49
C ILE A 475 19.46 -6.52 -3.93
N SER A 476 20.37 -7.28 -4.52
CA SER A 476 20.78 -7.07 -5.93
C SER A 476 19.66 -7.32 -6.96
N LEU A 477 18.65 -8.14 -6.60
CA LEU A 477 17.50 -8.41 -7.46
C LEU A 477 16.41 -7.32 -7.38
N ILE A 478 16.32 -6.61 -6.26
CA ILE A 478 15.34 -5.54 -6.05
C ILE A 478 15.92 -4.15 -6.27
N SER A 479 17.24 -3.97 -6.21
CA SER A 479 17.89 -2.68 -6.44
C SER A 479 18.10 -2.42 -7.92
N GLU A 480 17.68 -1.26 -8.39
CA GLU A 480 17.90 -0.83 -9.78
C GLU A 480 19.27 -0.16 -9.95
N LEU A 481 19.75 0.61 -8.97
CA LEU A 481 21.06 1.26 -9.00
C LEU A 481 21.99 0.70 -7.92
N ASP A 482 23.25 0.45 -8.31
CA ASP A 482 24.27 -0.14 -7.42
C ASP A 482 24.91 0.86 -6.47
N SER A 483 25.01 2.13 -6.87
CA SER A 483 25.62 3.21 -6.08
C SER A 483 24.78 4.48 -6.17
N SER A 484 23.68 4.51 -5.42
CA SER A 484 22.88 5.73 -5.24
C SER A 484 23.67 6.85 -4.54
N GLU A 485 24.79 6.52 -3.87
CA GLU A 485 25.69 7.47 -3.19
C GLU A 485 26.35 8.46 -4.16
N ASP A 486 26.66 8.03 -5.37
CA ASP A 486 27.25 8.88 -6.39
C ASP A 486 26.23 9.85 -7.03
N ILE A 487 24.93 9.58 -6.87
CA ILE A 487 23.85 10.34 -7.47
C ILE A 487 23.32 11.40 -6.50
N VAL A 488 23.13 11.02 -5.23
CA VAL A 488 22.60 11.92 -4.21
C VAL A 488 23.73 12.42 -3.32
N LEU A 489 24.13 13.67 -3.56
CA LEU A 489 25.22 14.30 -2.82
C LEU A 489 24.81 14.66 -1.38
N ASN A 490 25.81 14.64 -0.46
CA ASN A 490 25.64 15.05 0.95
C ASN A 490 24.57 14.25 1.71
N VAL A 491 24.48 12.96 1.49
CA VAL A 491 23.67 12.06 2.32
C VAL A 491 24.38 11.85 3.65
N ASN A 492 23.67 12.12 4.74
CA ASN A 492 24.20 11.91 6.09
C ASN A 492 23.67 10.59 6.66
N ASP A 493 24.33 9.49 6.35
CA ASP A 493 23.91 8.13 6.76
C ASP A 493 23.89 7.94 8.28
N LYS A 494 24.71 8.70 9.05
CA LYS A 494 24.80 8.56 10.51
C LYS A 494 23.59 9.07 11.29
N LYS A 495 22.79 9.99 10.73
CA LYS A 495 21.57 10.52 11.38
C LYS A 495 20.34 9.64 11.17
N ILE A 496 20.40 8.65 10.30
CA ILE A 496 19.22 8.12 9.61
C ILE A 496 18.92 6.67 9.98
N ASP A 497 19.89 5.96 10.53
CA ASP A 497 19.74 4.55 10.96
C ASP A 497 18.82 4.34 12.20
N GLN A 498 18.05 5.40 12.51
CA GLN A 498 17.19 5.41 13.70
C GLN A 498 15.93 4.53 13.57
N PHE A 499 15.53 4.19 12.36
CA PHE A 499 14.34 3.36 12.10
C PHE A 499 14.68 1.90 11.81
N GLY A 500 15.96 1.57 11.56
CA GLY A 500 16.38 0.30 11.01
C GLY A 500 15.99 0.18 9.51
N ASP A 501 16.71 -0.64 8.77
CA ASP A 501 16.33 -0.94 7.39
C ASP A 501 15.21 -2.02 7.41
N PRO A 502 14.02 -1.75 6.84
CA PRO A 502 12.95 -2.75 6.78
C PRO A 502 13.35 -4.00 5.98
N LEU A 503 14.40 -3.89 5.16
CA LEU A 503 14.93 -4.98 4.35
C LEU A 503 16.03 -5.81 5.04
N VAL A 504 16.43 -5.43 6.28
CA VAL A 504 17.41 -6.19 7.06
C VAL A 504 16.91 -7.61 7.34
N ASP A 505 17.84 -8.55 7.30
CA ASP A 505 17.63 -9.97 7.58
C ASP A 505 16.90 -10.20 8.91
N ARG A 506 15.72 -10.77 8.85
CA ARG A 506 14.89 -11.08 10.01
C ARG A 506 14.88 -12.58 10.37
N ASN A 507 15.50 -13.42 9.54
CA ASN A 507 15.62 -14.87 9.75
C ASN A 507 14.30 -15.56 10.12
N ILE A 508 13.27 -15.32 9.32
CA ILE A 508 11.92 -15.86 9.57
C ILE A 508 11.82 -17.31 9.13
N SER A 509 12.46 -17.66 8.05
CA SER A 509 12.45 -18.98 7.46
C SER A 509 13.84 -19.44 7.05
N LYS A 510 14.08 -20.78 7.08
CA LYS A 510 15.24 -21.41 6.45
C LYS A 510 15.09 -21.48 4.93
N ASP A 511 13.86 -21.46 4.44
CA ASP A 511 13.55 -21.36 3.02
C ASP A 511 13.65 -19.89 2.62
N PHE A 512 14.62 -19.60 1.76
CA PHE A 512 14.90 -18.24 1.36
C PHE A 512 13.83 -17.64 0.45
N ALA A 513 13.07 -18.44 -0.29
CA ALA A 513 11.93 -17.96 -1.05
C ALA A 513 10.85 -17.39 -0.11
N LEU A 514 10.53 -18.09 0.98
CA LEU A 514 9.61 -17.61 2.01
C LEU A 514 10.12 -16.36 2.73
N GLU A 515 11.45 -16.28 2.94
CA GLU A 515 12.07 -15.06 3.51
C GLU A 515 11.90 -13.86 2.58
N MET A 516 12.12 -14.02 1.26
CA MET A 516 11.91 -12.97 0.26
C MET A 516 10.44 -12.56 0.17
N MET A 517 9.50 -13.51 0.12
CA MET A 517 8.06 -13.26 0.13
C MET A 517 7.64 -12.42 1.35
N PHE A 518 8.15 -12.78 2.52
CA PHE A 518 7.88 -12.01 3.73
C PHE A 518 8.41 -10.56 3.63
N ARG A 519 9.65 -10.38 3.17
CA ARG A 519 10.26 -9.04 3.01
C ARG A 519 9.47 -8.19 2.03
N ASP A 520 9.08 -8.76 0.91
CA ASP A 520 8.24 -8.08 -0.07
C ASP A 520 6.88 -7.71 0.53
N THR A 521 6.26 -8.60 1.30
CA THR A 521 4.97 -8.33 1.97
C THR A 521 5.03 -7.15 2.95
N VAL A 522 6.17 -6.93 3.63
CA VAL A 522 6.28 -5.85 4.63
C VAL A 522 6.93 -4.57 4.12
N SER A 523 7.47 -4.55 2.90
CA SER A 523 8.14 -3.38 2.32
C SER A 523 7.62 -3.03 0.92
N TYR A 524 7.82 -3.91 -0.07
CA TYR A 524 7.46 -3.68 -1.47
C TYR A 524 5.93 -3.58 -1.65
N LEU A 525 5.19 -4.49 -1.05
CA LEU A 525 3.72 -4.50 -1.13
C LEU A 525 3.10 -3.18 -0.64
N PRO A 526 3.37 -2.66 0.58
CA PRO A 526 2.72 -1.44 1.06
C PRO A 526 3.19 -0.15 0.37
N ASP A 527 4.47 -0.06 -0.01
CA ASP A 527 5.08 1.20 -0.45
C ASP A 527 5.23 1.33 -1.96
N ASP A 528 5.11 0.22 -2.71
CA ASP A 528 5.06 0.19 -4.17
C ASP A 528 3.68 -0.25 -4.66
N ILE A 529 3.34 -1.54 -4.54
CA ILE A 529 2.14 -2.13 -5.18
C ILE A 529 0.85 -1.48 -4.68
N LEU A 530 0.62 -1.44 -3.36
CA LEU A 530 -0.60 -0.86 -2.79
C LEU A 530 -0.62 0.67 -2.93
N CYS A 531 0.54 1.33 -2.87
CA CYS A 531 0.66 2.75 -3.14
C CYS A 531 0.21 3.08 -4.57
N LYS A 532 0.69 2.33 -5.56
CA LYS A 532 0.32 2.47 -6.97
C LYS A 532 -1.19 2.38 -7.16
N VAL A 533 -1.80 1.32 -6.63
CA VAL A 533 -3.24 1.09 -6.76
C VAL A 533 -4.05 2.19 -6.06
N ASP A 534 -3.67 2.56 -4.83
CA ASP A 534 -4.35 3.61 -4.06
C ASP A 534 -4.29 4.97 -4.75
N ARG A 535 -3.18 5.31 -5.41
CA ARG A 535 -3.00 6.63 -6.06
C ARG A 535 -3.65 6.72 -7.43
N ALA A 536 -3.76 5.61 -8.14
CA ALA A 536 -4.34 5.55 -9.46
C ALA A 536 -5.88 5.46 -9.44
N ALA A 537 -6.47 5.05 -8.32
CA ALA A 537 -7.90 4.78 -8.16
C ALA A 537 -8.77 6.01 -7.85
#